data_1317c0f5cf78e0049f2d47ea84ab33ac
#
_entry.id   1317c0f5cf78e0049f2d47ea84ab33ac
#
_cell.length_a   1.000
_cell.length_b   1.000
_cell.length_c   1.000
_cell.angle_alpha   90.00
_cell.angle_beta   90.00
_cell.angle_gamma   90.00
#
_symmetry.space_group_name_H-M   'P 1'
#
loop_
_entity.id
_entity.type
_entity.pdbx_description
1 polymer ?
#
loop_
_entity_poly.entity_id
_entity_poly.type
_entity_poly.pdbx_seq_one_letter_code
_entity_poly.pdbx_strand_id
1 'polypeptide(L)'
;MRKILAAMLLIMLPAIAAFGQYARKGDRPAWTGGFFQEERNSYIEVVSAFGYDEESARNKAAEVAISRRNLATGAEMKVRVSGGNITVDGDGSLIVKSRIVDEYIEYTPGQGYRAYLLVQTAKNPTYDFEPVNVTDKYPFSMRAFVPGMAQIHKGSTGKGIAFISAEVVMVGGVVAFECMRSYYDGKIGTTHNSDAVQAYMNNARMMSGLRNGFIAGAVAVYVWNVIDGIVAKGDRHIMVGEASCSISPYAVPDSGGIMLTLNF
;
A
#
# COMPACT_ATOMS: atom_id res chain seq x y z
N MET A 1 -23.84 32.39 0.30
CA MET A 1 -22.67 31.95 -0.48
C MET A 1 -21.38 31.84 0.35
N ARG A 2 -20.88 32.91 0.98
CA ARG A 2 -19.64 32.85 1.79
C ARG A 2 -19.62 31.73 2.88
N LYS A 3 -20.75 31.50 3.58
CA LYS A 3 -20.84 30.45 4.62
C LYS A 3 -20.79 29.03 4.06
N ILE A 4 -21.33 28.79 2.86
CA ILE A 4 -21.29 27.47 2.17
C ILE A 4 -19.88 27.20 1.64
N LEU A 5 -19.24 28.22 1.07
CA LEU A 5 -17.84 28.11 0.62
C LEU A 5 -16.87 27.86 1.80
N ALA A 6 -17.10 28.52 2.92
CA ALA A 6 -16.32 28.30 4.15
C ALA A 6 -16.53 26.90 4.74
N ALA A 7 -17.78 26.38 4.73
CA ALA A 7 -18.07 25.02 5.18
C ALA A 7 -17.44 23.96 4.26
N MET A 8 -17.45 24.17 2.93
CA MET A 8 -16.77 23.29 1.98
C MET A 8 -15.25 23.32 2.14
N LEU A 9 -14.66 24.51 2.38
CA LEU A 9 -13.23 24.64 2.66
C LEU A 9 -12.84 23.93 3.97
N LEU A 10 -13.71 24.00 4.97
CA LEU A 10 -13.50 23.33 6.27
C LEU A 10 -13.57 21.80 6.19
N ILE A 11 -14.37 21.24 5.27
CA ILE A 11 -14.46 19.79 5.00
C ILE A 11 -13.24 19.30 4.20
N MET A 12 -12.67 20.16 3.34
CA MET A 12 -11.48 19.82 2.54
C MET A 12 -10.17 19.87 3.33
N LEU A 13 -10.09 20.68 4.40
CA LEU A 13 -8.88 20.81 5.23
C LEU A 13 -8.40 19.48 5.85
N PRO A 14 -9.26 18.65 6.47
CA PRO A 14 -8.82 17.35 6.99
C PRO A 14 -8.43 16.35 5.90
N ALA A 15 -9.01 16.44 4.69
CA ALA A 15 -8.59 15.62 3.56
C ALA A 15 -7.14 15.94 3.15
N ILE A 16 -6.77 17.22 3.08
CA ILE A 16 -5.41 17.66 2.74
C ILE A 16 -4.39 17.24 3.80
N ALA A 17 -4.76 17.27 5.09
CA ALA A 17 -3.89 16.82 6.18
C ALA A 17 -3.63 15.29 6.15
N ALA A 18 -4.58 14.50 5.64
CA ALA A 18 -4.42 13.05 5.51
C ALA A 18 -3.42 12.64 4.40
N PHE A 19 -3.10 13.54 3.45
CA PHE A 19 -2.11 13.27 2.39
C PHE A 19 -0.65 13.21 2.89
N GLY A 20 -0.38 13.58 4.14
CA GLY A 20 0.98 13.70 4.70
C GLY A 20 1.48 12.52 5.53
N GLN A 21 0.69 11.47 5.76
CA GLN A 21 1.16 10.29 6.50
C GLN A 21 1.94 9.34 5.57
N TYR A 22 3.16 9.73 5.23
CA TYR A 22 4.17 8.76 4.79
C TYR A 22 4.55 7.91 6.01
N ALA A 23 4.61 6.58 5.84
CA ALA A 23 5.22 5.69 6.82
C ALA A 23 6.58 6.27 7.22
N ARG A 24 6.75 6.62 8.49
CA ARG A 24 8.01 7.16 9.00
C ARG A 24 9.06 6.05 8.88
N LYS A 25 10.25 6.42 8.44
CA LYS A 25 11.42 5.53 8.46
C LYS A 25 11.65 5.09 9.90
N GLY A 26 11.24 3.86 10.24
CA GLY A 26 11.28 3.33 11.61
C GLY A 26 9.98 2.65 12.07
N ASP A 27 8.89 2.77 11.32
CA ASP A 27 7.66 2.05 11.65
C ASP A 27 7.88 0.54 11.44
N ARG A 28 7.33 -0.25 12.35
CA ARG A 28 7.43 -1.71 12.35
C ARG A 28 6.88 -2.25 11.02
N PRO A 29 7.69 -2.99 10.23
CA PRO A 29 7.23 -3.53 8.96
C PRO A 29 6.05 -4.48 9.13
N ALA A 30 5.09 -4.46 8.20
CA ALA A 30 3.90 -5.31 8.25
C ALA A 30 4.23 -6.80 8.29
N TRP A 31 5.33 -7.22 7.63
CA TRP A 31 5.77 -8.62 7.63
C TRP A 31 6.16 -9.15 9.02
N THR A 32 6.48 -8.30 10.00
CA THR A 32 6.80 -8.73 11.39
C THR A 32 5.59 -9.29 12.14
N GLY A 33 4.37 -9.11 11.63
CA GLY A 33 3.14 -9.66 12.18
C GLY A 33 3.01 -11.19 12.05
N GLY A 34 3.95 -11.82 11.35
CA GLY A 34 4.02 -13.26 11.08
C GLY A 34 3.81 -13.53 9.60
N PHE A 35 4.68 -14.33 9.03
CA PHE A 35 4.62 -14.78 7.64
C PHE A 35 5.17 -16.20 7.58
N PHE A 36 4.51 -17.05 6.84
CA PHE A 36 5.00 -18.38 6.48
C PHE A 36 4.55 -18.68 5.06
N GLN A 37 5.52 -19.03 4.22
CA GLN A 37 5.27 -19.46 2.86
C GLN A 37 6.20 -20.63 2.52
N GLU A 38 5.63 -21.67 1.94
CA GLU A 38 6.38 -22.79 1.42
C GLU A 38 6.52 -22.62 -0.07
N GLU A 39 7.75 -22.56 -0.53
CA GLU A 39 8.12 -22.49 -1.92
C GLU A 39 8.64 -23.85 -2.42
N ARG A 40 8.93 -23.93 -3.72
CA ARG A 40 9.41 -25.16 -4.34
C ARG A 40 10.69 -25.69 -3.67
N ASN A 41 11.66 -24.82 -3.46
CA ASN A 41 13.00 -25.18 -3.00
C ASN A 41 13.29 -24.69 -1.57
N SER A 42 12.46 -23.83 -1.00
CA SER A 42 12.71 -23.21 0.31
C SER A 42 11.45 -22.97 1.13
N TYR A 43 11.65 -22.74 2.42
CA TYR A 43 10.66 -22.21 3.33
C TYR A 43 11.03 -20.75 3.64
N ILE A 44 10.04 -19.88 3.69
CA ILE A 44 10.20 -18.48 4.05
C ILE A 44 9.32 -18.24 5.27
N GLU A 45 9.92 -17.82 6.36
CA GLU A 45 9.18 -17.61 7.61
C GLU A 45 9.71 -16.41 8.40
N VAL A 46 8.82 -15.82 9.18
CA VAL A 46 9.18 -14.81 10.18
C VAL A 46 9.31 -15.47 11.53
N VAL A 47 10.44 -15.28 12.16
CA VAL A 47 10.72 -15.71 13.52
C VAL A 47 11.06 -14.50 14.38
N SER A 48 10.82 -14.59 15.69
CA SER A 48 11.22 -13.54 16.62
C SER A 48 11.67 -14.11 17.95
N ALA A 49 12.64 -13.44 18.59
CA ALA A 49 13.08 -13.75 19.93
C ALA A 49 13.51 -12.49 20.69
N PHE A 50 13.55 -12.60 22.02
CA PHE A 50 14.07 -11.58 22.91
C PHE A 50 15.52 -11.84 23.31
N GLY A 51 16.30 -10.77 23.45
CA GLY A 51 17.67 -10.80 23.93
C GLY A 51 18.02 -9.61 24.84
N TYR A 52 19.12 -9.70 25.54
CA TYR A 52 19.64 -8.58 26.35
C TYR A 52 20.20 -7.46 25.47
N ASP A 53 20.75 -7.83 24.32
CA ASP A 53 21.28 -6.96 23.28
C ASP A 53 20.77 -7.40 21.90
N GLU A 54 21.07 -6.61 20.88
CA GLU A 54 20.62 -6.86 19.50
C GLU A 54 21.18 -8.18 18.94
N GLU A 55 22.45 -8.47 19.24
CA GLU A 55 23.10 -9.68 18.75
C GLU A 55 22.51 -10.94 19.40
N SER A 56 22.28 -10.92 20.70
CA SER A 56 21.63 -12.03 21.43
C SER A 56 20.21 -12.26 20.93
N ALA A 57 19.43 -11.19 20.71
CA ALA A 57 18.08 -11.31 20.17
C ALA A 57 18.08 -11.91 18.76
N ARG A 58 19.01 -11.45 17.89
CA ARG A 58 19.19 -11.96 16.52
C ARG A 58 19.57 -13.45 16.52
N ASN A 59 20.58 -13.84 17.31
CA ASN A 59 21.04 -15.22 17.37
C ASN A 59 19.96 -16.16 17.88
N LYS A 60 19.22 -15.78 18.93
CA LYS A 60 18.08 -16.56 19.44
C LYS A 60 16.94 -16.68 18.40
N ALA A 61 16.65 -15.62 17.68
CA ALA A 61 15.63 -15.68 16.62
C ALA A 61 16.07 -16.64 15.49
N ALA A 62 17.34 -16.60 15.09
CA ALA A 62 17.89 -17.53 14.11
C ALA A 62 17.86 -19.00 14.61
N GLU A 63 18.15 -19.23 15.90
CA GLU A 63 18.02 -20.53 16.54
C GLU A 63 16.58 -21.07 16.46
N VAL A 64 15.58 -20.23 16.70
CA VAL A 64 14.17 -20.60 16.56
C VAL A 64 13.84 -21.03 15.13
N ALA A 65 14.35 -20.34 14.11
CA ALA A 65 14.12 -20.72 12.70
C ALA A 65 14.70 -22.10 12.39
N ILE A 66 15.93 -22.37 12.85
CA ILE A 66 16.63 -23.63 12.60
C ILE A 66 15.98 -24.76 13.39
N SER A 67 15.69 -24.56 14.67
CA SER A 67 15.10 -25.59 15.53
C SER A 67 13.74 -26.05 15.03
N ARG A 68 12.92 -25.15 14.49
CA ARG A 68 11.64 -25.53 13.89
C ARG A 68 11.78 -26.51 12.72
N ARG A 69 12.90 -26.45 11.98
CA ARG A 69 13.16 -27.33 10.84
C ARG A 69 13.84 -28.64 11.23
N ASN A 70 14.45 -28.69 12.40
CA ASN A 70 15.30 -29.78 12.85
C ASN A 70 14.83 -30.48 14.12
N LEU A 71 13.57 -30.35 14.50
CA LEU A 71 13.01 -30.96 15.73
C LEU A 71 13.19 -32.49 15.80
N ALA A 72 13.68 -33.15 14.75
CA ALA A 72 13.84 -34.60 14.71
C ALA A 72 15.19 -35.11 15.23
N THR A 73 16.21 -34.26 15.44
CA THR A 73 17.58 -34.76 15.67
C THR A 73 18.13 -34.62 17.09
N GLY A 74 17.49 -33.83 17.99
CA GLY A 74 17.89 -33.74 19.40
C GLY A 74 19.32 -33.22 19.67
N ALA A 75 20.00 -32.65 18.68
CA ALA A 75 21.37 -32.18 18.83
C ALA A 75 21.39 -30.75 19.38
N GLU A 76 22.26 -30.48 20.36
CA GLU A 76 22.57 -29.11 20.78
C GLU A 76 23.26 -28.35 19.63
N MET A 77 22.66 -27.23 19.23
CA MET A 77 23.19 -26.41 18.17
C MET A 77 23.53 -25.01 18.68
N LYS A 78 24.70 -24.53 18.31
CA LYS A 78 25.07 -23.12 18.48
C LYS A 78 24.89 -22.42 17.16
N VAL A 79 24.00 -21.42 17.16
CA VAL A 79 23.68 -20.64 15.96
C VAL A 79 24.39 -19.30 16.02
N ARG A 80 25.08 -18.95 14.95
CA ARG A 80 25.74 -17.65 14.80
C ARG A 80 25.26 -17.00 13.50
N VAL A 81 24.94 -15.72 13.57
CA VAL A 81 24.57 -14.92 12.42
C VAL A 81 25.74 -14.02 12.03
N SER A 82 26.22 -14.12 10.81
CA SER A 82 27.29 -13.27 10.27
C SER A 82 27.01 -12.91 8.82
N GLY A 83 27.01 -11.60 8.51
CA GLY A 83 26.81 -11.12 7.15
C GLY A 83 25.50 -11.55 6.48
N GLY A 84 24.41 -11.68 7.25
CA GLY A 84 23.11 -12.15 6.74
C GLY A 84 23.01 -13.68 6.55
N ASN A 85 24.08 -14.43 6.79
CA ASN A 85 24.07 -15.88 6.75
C ASN A 85 23.95 -16.46 8.14
N ILE A 86 23.20 -17.54 8.26
CA ILE A 86 23.09 -18.30 9.51
C ILE A 86 24.05 -19.47 9.43
N THR A 87 25.02 -19.52 10.36
CA THR A 87 25.92 -20.65 10.51
C THR A 87 25.55 -21.45 11.74
N VAL A 88 25.53 -22.76 11.61
CA VAL A 88 25.24 -23.70 12.71
C VAL A 88 26.53 -24.40 13.06
N ASP A 89 26.92 -24.27 14.34
CA ASP A 89 28.06 -24.96 14.90
C ASP A 89 27.54 -26.12 15.78
N GLY A 90 27.73 -27.35 15.34
CA GLY A 90 27.21 -28.56 16.00
C GLY A 90 27.86 -29.82 15.45
N ASP A 91 27.50 -30.95 16.04
CA ASP A 91 28.09 -32.25 15.75
C ASP A 91 27.73 -32.73 14.33
N GLY A 92 28.54 -32.35 13.39
CA GLY A 92 28.86 -32.83 12.04
C GLY A 92 27.79 -33.36 11.08
N SER A 93 26.54 -33.57 11.46
CA SER A 93 25.56 -34.29 10.65
C SER A 93 24.43 -33.40 10.04
N LEU A 94 24.33 -32.14 10.45
CA LEU A 94 23.23 -31.28 10.04
C LEU A 94 23.72 -30.12 9.18
N ILE A 95 23.47 -30.20 7.88
CA ILE A 95 23.73 -29.11 6.97
C ILE A 95 22.39 -28.40 6.70
N VAL A 96 22.23 -27.21 7.27
CA VAL A 96 21.09 -26.32 6.99
C VAL A 96 21.56 -25.11 6.22
N LYS A 97 21.08 -24.95 5.01
CA LYS A 97 21.33 -23.75 4.20
C LYS A 97 20.22 -22.74 4.49
N SER A 98 20.53 -21.69 5.25
CA SER A 98 19.58 -20.63 5.61
C SER A 98 20.22 -19.26 5.41
N ARG A 99 19.39 -18.27 5.08
CA ARG A 99 19.81 -16.86 5.02
C ARG A 99 18.75 -15.97 5.63
N ILE A 100 19.17 -14.83 6.17
CA ILE A 100 18.29 -13.74 6.59
C ILE A 100 18.05 -12.87 5.36
N VAL A 101 16.79 -12.70 4.99
CA VAL A 101 16.36 -11.86 3.87
C VAL A 101 16.18 -10.41 4.34
N ASP A 102 15.57 -10.21 5.52
CA ASP A 102 15.39 -8.90 6.14
C ASP A 102 15.32 -9.05 7.66
N GLU A 103 15.65 -7.96 8.38
CA GLU A 103 15.59 -7.92 9.84
C GLU A 103 14.96 -6.62 10.34
N TYR A 104 14.29 -6.73 11.48
CA TYR A 104 13.78 -5.59 12.22
C TYR A 104 13.99 -5.83 13.71
N ILE A 105 14.61 -4.87 14.39
CA ILE A 105 14.89 -4.96 15.83
C ILE A 105 14.22 -3.79 16.53
N GLU A 106 13.49 -4.08 17.59
CA GLU A 106 12.87 -3.09 18.46
C GLU A 106 13.33 -3.26 19.91
N TYR A 107 13.49 -2.14 20.59
CA TYR A 107 13.76 -2.12 22.02
C TYR A 107 12.48 -1.89 22.80
N THR A 108 12.19 -2.77 23.75
CA THR A 108 11.05 -2.62 24.66
C THR A 108 11.55 -2.39 26.08
N PRO A 109 11.24 -1.23 26.71
CA PRO A 109 11.64 -0.96 28.08
C PRO A 109 11.20 -2.08 29.03
N GLY A 110 12.15 -2.62 29.81
CA GLY A 110 11.91 -3.71 30.76
C GLY A 110 11.92 -5.13 30.17
N GLN A 111 11.93 -5.29 28.85
CA GLN A 111 12.00 -6.59 28.18
C GLN A 111 13.28 -6.78 27.34
N GLY A 112 13.99 -5.70 27.04
CA GLY A 112 15.19 -5.72 26.21
C GLY A 112 14.90 -5.59 24.72
N TYR A 113 15.77 -6.18 23.91
CA TYR A 113 15.67 -6.16 22.44
C TYR A 113 14.86 -7.33 21.93
N ARG A 114 14.00 -7.06 20.97
CA ARG A 114 13.27 -8.09 20.23
C ARG A 114 13.65 -8.04 18.77
N ALA A 115 14.24 -9.11 18.26
CA ALA A 115 14.58 -9.26 16.85
C ALA A 115 13.48 -10.04 16.12
N TYR A 116 13.07 -9.53 14.96
CA TYR A 116 12.25 -10.19 13.97
C TYR A 116 13.12 -10.47 12.78
N LEU A 117 13.21 -11.71 12.36
CA LEU A 117 13.98 -12.12 11.20
C LEU A 117 13.07 -12.75 10.16
N LEU A 118 13.17 -12.27 8.92
CA LEU A 118 12.64 -12.97 7.77
C LEU A 118 13.70 -13.93 7.27
N VAL A 119 13.48 -15.22 7.48
CA VAL A 119 14.46 -16.28 7.20
C VAL A 119 13.97 -17.12 6.03
N GLN A 120 14.87 -17.35 5.07
CA GLN A 120 14.67 -18.31 4.01
C GLN A 120 15.57 -19.52 4.24
N THR A 121 14.96 -20.72 4.38
CA THR A 121 15.65 -21.98 4.62
C THR A 121 15.43 -22.93 3.46
N ALA A 122 16.50 -23.41 2.84
CA ALA A 122 16.40 -24.39 1.75
C ALA A 122 15.87 -25.72 2.24
N LYS A 123 15.00 -26.37 1.46
CA LYS A 123 14.49 -27.73 1.72
C LYS A 123 15.59 -28.77 1.61
N ASN A 124 16.56 -28.52 0.74
CA ASN A 124 17.77 -29.31 0.58
C ASN A 124 18.97 -28.37 0.46
N PRO A 125 20.09 -28.62 1.17
CA PRO A 125 21.26 -27.75 1.13
C PRO A 125 21.85 -27.52 -0.27
N THR A 126 21.61 -28.43 -1.20
CA THR A 126 22.07 -28.34 -2.59
C THR A 126 21.21 -27.41 -3.46
N TYR A 127 20.01 -27.05 -3.00
CA TYR A 127 19.12 -26.17 -3.76
C TYR A 127 19.57 -24.72 -3.67
N ASP A 128 19.39 -24.01 -4.77
CA ASP A 128 19.54 -22.56 -4.76
C ASP A 128 18.27 -21.91 -4.23
N PHE A 129 18.46 -20.77 -3.59
CA PHE A 129 17.35 -19.99 -3.06
C PHE A 129 16.59 -19.31 -4.20
N GLU A 130 15.26 -19.39 -4.14
CA GLU A 130 14.42 -18.52 -4.94
C GLU A 130 14.68 -17.06 -4.54
N PRO A 131 14.62 -16.12 -5.50
CA PRO A 131 14.73 -14.70 -5.18
C PRO A 131 13.59 -14.26 -4.26
N VAL A 132 13.95 -13.73 -3.11
CA VAL A 132 13.01 -13.16 -2.13
C VAL A 132 13.45 -11.73 -1.87
N ASN A 133 12.55 -10.80 -2.10
CA ASN A 133 12.80 -9.39 -1.90
C ASN A 133 11.75 -8.77 -1.00
N VAL A 134 12.18 -7.90 -0.08
CA VAL A 134 11.29 -7.04 0.69
C VAL A 134 11.27 -5.68 0.03
N THR A 135 10.12 -5.28 -0.45
CA THR A 135 9.98 -4.05 -1.24
C THR A 135 8.78 -3.23 -0.79
N ASP A 136 8.90 -1.90 -0.94
CA ASP A 136 7.81 -0.93 -0.78
C ASP A 136 7.13 -0.60 -2.13
N LYS A 137 7.63 -1.17 -3.23
CA LYS A 137 7.09 -0.99 -4.58
C LYS A 137 6.06 -2.06 -4.87
N TYR A 138 4.91 -1.63 -5.34
CA TYR A 138 3.84 -2.51 -5.76
C TYR A 138 3.77 -2.56 -7.28
N PRO A 139 3.57 -3.74 -7.88
CA PRO A 139 3.33 -3.83 -9.31
C PRO A 139 2.04 -3.09 -9.68
N PHE A 140 1.94 -2.69 -10.95
CA PHE A 140 0.73 -2.06 -11.44
C PHE A 140 -0.49 -2.94 -11.17
N SER A 141 -1.55 -2.34 -10.66
CA SER A 141 -2.80 -3.03 -10.37
C SER A 141 -4.00 -2.22 -10.87
N MET A 142 -5.00 -2.90 -11.42
CA MET A 142 -6.28 -2.30 -11.82
C MET A 142 -7.02 -1.61 -10.66
N ARG A 143 -6.62 -1.90 -9.41
CA ARG A 143 -7.13 -1.20 -8.22
C ARG A 143 -6.84 0.31 -8.24
N ALA A 144 -5.86 0.76 -9.02
CA ALA A 144 -5.55 2.18 -9.18
C ALA A 144 -6.70 2.97 -9.83
N PHE A 145 -7.55 2.33 -10.63
CA PHE A 145 -8.71 2.95 -11.26
C PHE A 145 -9.94 3.05 -10.36
N VAL A 146 -9.92 2.42 -9.19
CA VAL A 146 -11.00 2.53 -8.20
C VAL A 146 -10.56 3.52 -7.12
N PRO A 147 -11.32 4.62 -6.90
CA PRO A 147 -10.93 5.63 -5.92
C PRO A 147 -10.57 5.04 -4.56
N GLY A 148 -9.37 5.36 -4.06
CA GLY A 148 -8.87 4.95 -2.76
C GLY A 148 -8.45 3.49 -2.62
N MET A 149 -8.80 2.60 -3.55
CA MET A 149 -8.58 1.15 -3.39
C MET A 149 -7.10 0.76 -3.46
N ALA A 150 -6.33 1.41 -4.34
CA ALA A 150 -4.88 1.17 -4.42
C ALA A 150 -4.16 1.62 -3.16
N GLN A 151 -4.54 2.76 -2.58
CA GLN A 151 -3.96 3.30 -1.36
C GLN A 151 -4.23 2.40 -0.16
N ILE A 152 -5.48 1.92 -0.01
CA ILE A 152 -5.84 0.94 1.04
C ILE A 152 -5.01 -0.34 0.88
N HIS A 153 -4.91 -0.86 -0.34
CA HIS A 153 -4.12 -2.06 -0.62
C HIS A 153 -2.63 -1.90 -0.29
N LYS A 154 -2.09 -0.69 -0.47
CA LYS A 154 -0.70 -0.34 -0.13
C LYS A 154 -0.49 0.01 1.35
N GLY A 155 -1.49 -0.20 2.23
CA GLY A 155 -1.42 0.09 3.66
C GLY A 155 -1.79 1.53 4.05
N SER A 156 -1.98 2.43 3.09
CA SER A 156 -2.32 3.84 3.34
C SER A 156 -3.84 4.04 3.47
N THR A 157 -4.47 3.39 4.45
CA THR A 157 -5.94 3.36 4.63
C THR A 157 -6.55 4.76 4.76
N GLY A 158 -5.92 5.66 5.55
CA GLY A 158 -6.40 7.03 5.73
C GLY A 158 -6.45 7.81 4.41
N LYS A 159 -5.43 7.65 3.57
CA LYS A 159 -5.34 8.26 2.25
C LYS A 159 -6.41 7.70 1.30
N GLY A 160 -6.61 6.38 1.34
CA GLY A 160 -7.66 5.73 0.55
C GLY A 160 -9.05 6.22 0.91
N ILE A 161 -9.38 6.33 2.21
CA ILE A 161 -10.66 6.87 2.69
C ILE A 161 -10.82 8.34 2.25
N ALA A 162 -9.75 9.14 2.28
CA ALA A 162 -9.80 10.53 1.83
C ALA A 162 -10.18 10.64 0.35
N PHE A 163 -9.58 9.82 -0.55
CA PHE A 163 -9.95 9.79 -1.96
C PHE A 163 -11.40 9.36 -2.19
N ILE A 164 -11.86 8.30 -1.51
CA ILE A 164 -13.26 7.84 -1.59
C ILE A 164 -14.20 8.95 -1.16
N SER A 165 -13.92 9.59 -0.01
CA SER A 165 -14.76 10.64 0.54
C SER A 165 -14.81 11.87 -0.38
N ALA A 166 -13.68 12.26 -0.96
CA ALA A 166 -13.59 13.38 -1.89
C ALA A 166 -14.45 13.11 -3.14
N GLU A 167 -14.35 11.92 -3.73
CA GLU A 167 -15.16 11.54 -4.90
C GLU A 167 -16.67 11.53 -4.58
N VAL A 168 -17.05 10.97 -3.44
CA VAL A 168 -18.47 10.96 -3.01
C VAL A 168 -19.01 12.39 -2.86
N VAL A 169 -18.23 13.30 -2.26
CA VAL A 169 -18.62 14.70 -2.11
C VAL A 169 -18.73 15.40 -3.48
N MET A 170 -17.77 15.15 -4.38
CA MET A 170 -17.81 15.74 -5.73
C MET A 170 -19.01 15.25 -6.54
N VAL A 171 -19.23 13.95 -6.60
CA VAL A 171 -20.38 13.36 -7.32
C VAL A 171 -21.70 13.79 -6.68
N GLY A 172 -21.79 13.77 -5.34
CA GLY A 172 -22.97 14.25 -4.61
C GLY A 172 -23.27 15.73 -4.91
N GLY A 173 -22.24 16.57 -4.99
CA GLY A 173 -22.36 17.97 -5.38
C GLY A 173 -22.92 18.14 -6.81
N VAL A 174 -22.43 17.34 -7.77
CA VAL A 174 -22.96 17.36 -9.15
C VAL A 174 -24.46 17.08 -9.15
N VAL A 175 -24.89 16.02 -8.45
CA VAL A 175 -26.31 15.64 -8.37
C VAL A 175 -27.13 16.73 -7.68
N ALA A 176 -26.67 17.24 -6.55
CA ALA A 176 -27.38 18.26 -5.79
C ALA A 176 -27.59 19.54 -6.58
N PHE A 177 -26.55 20.04 -7.26
CA PHE A 177 -26.64 21.26 -8.04
C PHE A 177 -27.45 21.08 -9.34
N GLU A 178 -27.43 19.89 -9.94
CA GLU A 178 -28.30 19.57 -11.06
C GLU A 178 -29.79 19.52 -10.65
N CYS A 179 -30.10 18.91 -9.50
CA CYS A 179 -31.46 18.95 -8.97
C CYS A 179 -31.93 20.38 -8.67
N MET A 180 -31.08 21.23 -8.08
CA MET A 180 -31.39 22.63 -7.84
C MET A 180 -31.58 23.42 -9.14
N ARG A 181 -30.73 23.18 -10.15
CA ARG A 181 -30.89 23.79 -11.47
C ARG A 181 -32.23 23.44 -12.10
N SER A 182 -32.58 22.14 -12.12
CA SER A 182 -33.83 21.62 -12.64
C SER A 182 -35.06 22.19 -11.90
N TYR A 183 -34.96 22.36 -10.59
CA TYR A 183 -36.02 23.02 -9.81
C TYR A 183 -36.25 24.46 -10.24
N TYR A 184 -35.18 25.26 -10.41
CA TYR A 184 -35.32 26.67 -10.88
C TYR A 184 -35.81 26.73 -12.31
N ASP A 185 -35.35 25.86 -13.20
CA ASP A 185 -35.82 25.77 -14.58
C ASP A 185 -37.34 25.48 -14.64
N GLY A 186 -37.82 24.55 -13.79
CA GLY A 186 -39.26 24.28 -13.68
C GLY A 186 -40.10 25.46 -13.19
N LYS A 187 -39.53 26.33 -12.33
CA LYS A 187 -40.19 27.55 -11.84
C LYS A 187 -40.33 28.63 -12.91
N ILE A 188 -39.41 28.73 -13.86
CA ILE A 188 -39.45 29.69 -14.97
C ILE A 188 -40.73 29.47 -15.78
N GLY A 189 -41.08 28.23 -16.13
CA GLY A 189 -42.26 27.92 -16.94
C GLY A 189 -43.60 28.15 -16.25
N THR A 190 -43.62 28.30 -14.92
CA THR A 190 -44.87 28.46 -14.12
C THR A 190 -45.06 29.83 -13.53
N THR A 191 -44.11 30.76 -13.72
CA THR A 191 -44.11 32.09 -13.11
C THR A 191 -44.40 33.17 -14.17
N HIS A 192 -45.36 34.05 -13.91
CA HIS A 192 -45.79 35.12 -14.80
C HIS A 192 -45.15 36.48 -14.45
N ASN A 193 -44.45 36.59 -13.35
CA ASN A 193 -43.76 37.83 -12.93
C ASN A 193 -42.35 37.87 -13.55
N SER A 194 -42.08 38.92 -14.32
CA SER A 194 -40.80 39.08 -15.05
C SER A 194 -39.56 39.12 -14.13
N ASP A 195 -39.67 39.77 -12.96
CA ASP A 195 -38.56 39.91 -12.03
C ASP A 195 -38.23 38.54 -11.35
N ALA A 196 -39.30 37.79 -11.03
CA ALA A 196 -39.15 36.44 -10.49
C ALA A 196 -38.57 35.46 -11.52
N VAL A 197 -38.99 35.57 -12.79
CA VAL A 197 -38.41 34.78 -13.90
C VAL A 197 -36.91 35.07 -14.04
N GLN A 198 -36.52 36.36 -14.04
CA GLN A 198 -35.11 36.73 -14.12
C GLN A 198 -34.29 36.21 -12.93
N ALA A 199 -34.85 36.26 -11.71
CA ALA A 199 -34.21 35.71 -10.52
C ALA A 199 -34.00 34.19 -10.64
N TYR A 200 -35.02 33.44 -11.13
CA TYR A 200 -34.90 32.00 -11.34
C TYR A 200 -33.88 31.64 -12.41
N MET A 201 -33.85 32.39 -13.53
CA MET A 201 -32.83 32.22 -14.59
C MET A 201 -31.40 32.43 -14.03
N ASN A 202 -31.19 33.46 -13.21
CA ASN A 202 -29.88 33.72 -12.62
C ASN A 202 -29.46 32.60 -11.62
N ASN A 203 -30.43 32.12 -10.82
CA ASN A 203 -30.19 31.00 -9.94
C ASN A 203 -29.87 29.71 -10.70
N ALA A 204 -30.61 29.39 -11.76
CA ALA A 204 -30.34 28.22 -12.59
C ALA A 204 -28.94 28.27 -13.24
N ARG A 205 -28.53 29.45 -13.76
CA ARG A 205 -27.16 29.63 -14.26
C ARG A 205 -26.10 29.46 -13.19
N MET A 206 -26.32 29.99 -11.99
CA MET A 206 -25.40 29.83 -10.86
C MET A 206 -25.27 28.35 -10.48
N MET A 207 -26.39 27.60 -10.38
CA MET A 207 -26.35 26.16 -10.08
C MET A 207 -25.64 25.38 -11.19
N SER A 208 -25.83 25.74 -12.46
CA SER A 208 -25.10 25.15 -13.60
C SER A 208 -23.59 25.39 -13.47
N GLY A 209 -23.18 26.60 -13.10
CA GLY A 209 -21.75 26.91 -12.86
C GLY A 209 -21.15 26.10 -11.73
N LEU A 210 -21.87 25.97 -10.60
CA LEU A 210 -21.43 25.15 -9.47
C LEU A 210 -21.34 23.67 -9.85
N ARG A 211 -22.35 23.12 -10.53
CA ARG A 211 -22.31 21.73 -11.05
C ARG A 211 -21.07 21.49 -11.91
N ASN A 212 -20.79 22.38 -12.84
CA ASN A 212 -19.63 22.24 -13.73
C ASN A 212 -18.32 22.32 -12.95
N GLY A 213 -18.24 23.14 -11.91
CA GLY A 213 -17.12 23.19 -10.99
C GLY A 213 -16.91 21.85 -10.24
N PHE A 214 -18.00 21.22 -9.80
CA PHE A 214 -17.93 19.90 -9.16
C PHE A 214 -17.53 18.79 -10.13
N ILE A 215 -17.98 18.85 -11.39
CA ILE A 215 -17.54 17.91 -12.43
C ILE A 215 -16.03 18.04 -12.65
N ALA A 216 -15.52 19.26 -12.82
CA ALA A 216 -14.09 19.50 -12.98
C ALA A 216 -13.29 19.04 -11.77
N GLY A 217 -13.81 19.26 -10.55
CA GLY A 217 -13.23 18.79 -9.30
C GLY A 217 -13.19 17.26 -9.22
N ALA A 218 -14.27 16.57 -9.58
CA ALA A 218 -14.31 15.11 -9.62
C ALA A 218 -13.23 14.54 -10.55
N VAL A 219 -13.14 15.07 -11.77
CA VAL A 219 -12.11 14.65 -12.73
C VAL A 219 -10.71 14.87 -12.17
N ALA A 220 -10.44 16.01 -11.54
CA ALA A 220 -9.13 16.32 -10.98
C ALA A 220 -8.77 15.36 -9.83
N VAL A 221 -9.70 15.09 -8.90
CA VAL A 221 -9.51 14.15 -7.80
C VAL A 221 -9.28 12.73 -8.33
N TYR A 222 -10.07 12.31 -9.31
CA TYR A 222 -9.93 11.00 -9.94
C TYR A 222 -8.56 10.82 -10.60
N VAL A 223 -8.13 11.77 -11.41
CA VAL A 223 -6.80 11.72 -12.06
C VAL A 223 -5.69 11.66 -11.01
N TRP A 224 -5.80 12.48 -9.96
CA TRP A 224 -4.84 12.45 -8.86
C TRP A 224 -4.82 11.10 -8.15
N ASN A 225 -5.99 10.51 -7.86
CA ASN A 225 -6.10 9.17 -7.28
C ASN A 225 -5.39 8.12 -8.13
N VAL A 226 -5.59 8.14 -9.47
CA VAL A 226 -4.95 7.18 -10.37
C VAL A 226 -3.43 7.33 -10.36
N ILE A 227 -2.93 8.56 -10.48
CA ILE A 227 -1.49 8.84 -10.46
C ILE A 227 -0.88 8.38 -9.13
N ASP A 228 -1.48 8.76 -8.00
CA ASP A 228 -1.02 8.34 -6.68
C ASP A 228 -1.12 6.82 -6.50
N GLY A 229 -2.20 6.20 -6.97
CA GLY A 229 -2.39 4.76 -6.94
C GLY A 229 -1.31 3.98 -7.69
N ILE A 230 -0.72 4.55 -8.74
CA ILE A 230 0.36 3.95 -9.52
C ILE A 230 1.73 4.23 -8.89
N VAL A 231 2.01 5.49 -8.56
CA VAL A 231 3.37 5.97 -8.22
C VAL A 231 3.70 5.82 -6.73
N ALA A 232 2.70 5.95 -5.85
CA ALA A 232 2.95 5.92 -4.41
C ALA A 232 3.49 4.56 -3.97
N LYS A 233 4.51 4.62 -3.10
CA LYS A 233 5.02 3.46 -2.37
C LYS A 233 4.01 3.03 -1.32
N GLY A 234 4.07 1.76 -0.92
CA GLY A 234 3.25 1.20 0.13
C GLY A 234 4.06 0.63 1.28
N ASP A 235 3.40 -0.12 2.14
CA ASP A 235 4.04 -0.85 3.21
C ASP A 235 4.99 -1.91 2.64
N ARG A 236 6.10 -2.15 3.35
CA ARG A 236 7.04 -3.19 2.95
C ARG A 236 6.36 -4.55 2.98
N HIS A 237 6.40 -5.24 1.86
CA HIS A 237 5.85 -6.58 1.70
C HIS A 237 6.88 -7.52 1.09
N ILE A 238 6.67 -8.81 1.28
CA ILE A 238 7.55 -9.86 0.78
C ILE A 238 7.09 -10.23 -0.62
N MET A 239 8.02 -10.18 -1.57
CA MET A 239 7.82 -10.72 -2.92
C MET A 239 8.72 -11.93 -3.09
N VAL A 240 8.13 -13.06 -3.50
CA VAL A 240 8.84 -14.28 -3.81
C VAL A 240 8.78 -14.51 -5.32
N GLY A 241 9.93 -14.81 -5.93
CA GLY A 241 10.05 -14.94 -7.37
C GLY A 241 10.32 -13.61 -8.08
N GLU A 242 10.61 -13.66 -9.36
CA GLU A 242 10.85 -12.52 -10.22
C GLU A 242 9.61 -12.18 -11.05
N ALA A 243 8.47 -11.98 -10.43
CA ALA A 243 7.33 -11.45 -11.17
C ALA A 243 7.59 -9.97 -11.49
N SER A 244 7.93 -9.68 -12.72
CA SER A 244 8.08 -8.29 -13.19
C SER A 244 7.07 -7.98 -14.28
N CYS A 245 6.43 -6.81 -14.15
CA CYS A 245 5.58 -6.24 -15.18
C CYS A 245 6.26 -4.97 -15.69
N SER A 246 6.62 -4.96 -16.96
CA SER A 246 7.14 -3.76 -17.61
C SER A 246 6.19 -3.28 -18.70
N ILE A 247 5.95 -1.96 -18.72
CA ILE A 247 5.20 -1.30 -19.76
C ILE A 247 6.20 -0.48 -20.57
N SER A 248 6.31 -0.80 -21.85
CA SER A 248 7.18 -0.06 -22.78
C SER A 248 6.42 0.37 -24.02
N PRO A 249 6.59 1.61 -24.46
CA PRO A 249 6.11 1.98 -25.78
C PRO A 249 6.90 1.22 -26.84
N TYR A 250 6.21 0.72 -27.86
CA TYR A 250 6.89 0.21 -29.05
C TYR A 250 6.37 0.95 -30.30
N ALA A 251 7.28 1.18 -31.22
CA ALA A 251 6.95 1.78 -32.50
C ALA A 251 7.67 1.00 -33.62
N VAL A 252 6.91 0.58 -34.61
CA VAL A 252 7.41 0.02 -35.88
C VAL A 252 6.88 0.88 -37.01
N PRO A 253 7.48 0.85 -38.24
CA PRO A 253 7.15 1.79 -39.31
C PRO A 253 5.66 1.97 -39.61
N ASP A 254 4.86 0.92 -39.43
CA ASP A 254 3.42 0.90 -39.76
C ASP A 254 2.50 0.78 -38.56
N SER A 255 3.04 0.67 -37.33
CA SER A 255 2.23 0.58 -36.10
C SER A 255 2.99 0.99 -34.88
N GLY A 256 2.28 1.56 -33.91
CA GLY A 256 2.81 1.88 -32.59
C GLY A 256 1.81 1.48 -31.51
N GLY A 257 2.30 1.16 -30.34
CA GLY A 257 1.47 0.72 -29.25
C GLY A 257 2.20 0.69 -27.91
N ILE A 258 1.53 0.07 -26.95
CA ILE A 258 2.08 -0.19 -25.62
C ILE A 258 2.27 -1.69 -25.49
N MET A 259 3.48 -2.11 -25.19
CA MET A 259 3.81 -3.51 -24.91
C MET A 259 3.81 -3.73 -23.41
N LEU A 260 3.02 -4.70 -22.96
CA LEU A 260 3.01 -5.19 -21.58
C LEU A 260 3.80 -6.50 -21.53
N THR A 261 4.94 -6.50 -20.85
CA THR A 261 5.74 -7.71 -20.62
C THR A 261 5.53 -8.17 -19.18
N LEU A 262 5.02 -9.40 -19.05
CA LEU A 262 4.86 -10.08 -17.76
C LEU A 262 5.91 -11.19 -17.71
N ASN A 263 6.82 -11.13 -16.74
CA ASN A 263 7.75 -12.21 -16.41
C ASN A 263 7.26 -12.86 -15.10
N PHE A 264 7.16 -14.17 -15.09
CA PHE A 264 6.73 -14.97 -13.94
C PHE A 264 7.87 -15.85 -13.44
#